data_32dac87f2e5677f6bab33bc69d5e7d95
#
_entry.id   32dac87f2e5677f6bab33bc69d5e7d95
#
_cell.length_a   1.000
_cell.length_b   1.000
_cell.length_c   1.000
_cell.angle_alpha   90.00
_cell.angle_beta   90.00
_cell.angle_gamma   90.00
#
_symmetry.space_group_name_H-M   'P 1'
#
loop_
_entity.id
_entity.type
_entity.pdbx_description
1 polymer ?
#
loop_
_entity_poly.entity_id
_entity_poly.type
_entity_poly.pdbx_seq_one_letter_code
_entity_poly.pdbx_strand_id
1 'polypeptide(L)'
;MNGSPENLGRGLASWRGRRALAALAAGLAVCLTSCASIDPPPAPAALAPTPAPRPVIAEKPNPERKRLIEAFGGIYSAPATQAYLDGVLMKIAPASAAAEPSYHVTVLNSPIVNAFSLPSGDIFITRGLLALADDTSEIAAVMAHEIGHITARHAAQRAEFEKTTALFSQVNSQLLEQREAQDEIEARSKLAIARFSREQEFAADQIGIRTIARAGYDPYGAARFLTTLGEWSAFRASVSGAGSANRPDMMATHPSTPERVAQATQTARQFGPPGTGETGRNAYLTAIDGLAFGDDPSQGVVRDNAFIHPKLGFAFQAPDGFTLDNQSAALIGVGETGGEALRLDSIAIPESTPVTSAIGSDWIDGVKTTSIEPRKINGLDAATAIAKGDQWSFRLGAVRLNGRLYRLIFAAHDLSPAVDSRFMASLDSFRLINAQDSALASPEKIRIVEAASGDTAETIAARMGFLPQWLDQFLILNGLERGAAVVPGQRYKIVVR
;
A
#
# COMPACT_ATOMS: atom_id res chain seq x y z
N MET A 1 5.30 22.59 -69.04
CA MET A 1 6.65 22.54 -69.66
C MET A 1 7.35 21.43 -68.91
N ASN A 2 7.32 20.27 -69.41
CA ASN A 2 8.35 19.54 -70.16
C ASN A 2 9.52 19.20 -69.25
N GLY A 3 10.02 18.02 -69.04
CA GLY A 3 9.75 16.73 -69.67
C GLY A 3 10.62 15.68 -68.96
N SER A 4 10.10 14.51 -68.91
CA SER A 4 10.89 13.25 -68.90
C SER A 4 11.48 13.08 -70.31
N PRO A 5 12.27 12.02 -70.66
CA PRO A 5 12.46 10.72 -70.01
C PRO A 5 13.84 10.06 -70.31
N GLU A 6 13.89 8.75 -70.08
CA GLU A 6 14.69 7.68 -70.81
C GLU A 6 16.15 7.46 -70.35
N ASN A 7 16.72 6.32 -70.38
CA ASN A 7 16.37 4.90 -70.65
C ASN A 7 17.71 4.13 -70.69
N LEU A 8 17.64 2.80 -70.55
CA LEU A 8 18.55 1.76 -71.09
C LEU A 8 19.93 1.61 -70.39
N GLY A 9 20.45 0.44 -70.10
CA GLY A 9 20.14 -0.89 -70.55
C GLY A 9 21.08 -1.94 -69.94
N ARG A 10 20.57 -3.09 -69.88
CA ARG A 10 21.07 -4.42 -70.24
C ARG A 10 22.56 -4.78 -70.14
N GLY A 11 22.78 -5.91 -69.49
CA GLY A 11 24.02 -6.70 -69.64
C GLY A 11 23.97 -8.07 -68.98
N LEU A 12 23.49 -9.07 -69.69
CA LEU A 12 23.54 -10.49 -69.46
C LEU A 12 24.98 -11.05 -69.55
N ALA A 13 25.30 -12.10 -68.77
CA ALA A 13 26.03 -13.30 -69.13
C ALA A 13 26.31 -14.14 -67.89
N SER A 14 25.62 -15.22 -67.56
CA SER A 14 25.78 -16.61 -68.01
C SER A 14 27.20 -17.14 -68.03
N TRP A 15 27.49 -18.04 -67.12
CA TRP A 15 28.30 -19.22 -67.49
C TRP A 15 27.93 -20.46 -66.65
N ARG A 16 27.69 -21.54 -67.42
CA ARG A 16 27.42 -22.92 -67.05
C ARG A 16 28.72 -23.71 -66.95
N GLY A 17 28.71 -24.82 -66.22
CA GLY A 17 29.66 -25.92 -66.35
C GLY A 17 29.65 -26.81 -65.12
N ARG A 18 28.84 -27.81 -64.99
CA ARG A 18 28.89 -29.19 -65.45
C ARG A 18 30.17 -29.93 -65.09
N ARG A 19 29.98 -30.98 -64.36
CA ARG A 19 30.47 -32.39 -64.47
C ARG A 19 30.74 -32.93 -63.09
N ALA A 20 30.29 -34.06 -62.64
CA ALA A 20 29.77 -35.33 -63.13
C ALA A 20 30.35 -36.43 -62.20
N LEU A 21 29.45 -37.19 -61.61
CA LEU A 21 29.39 -38.64 -61.58
C LEU A 21 30.57 -39.52 -61.15
N ALA A 22 30.22 -40.47 -60.35
CA ALA A 22 30.70 -41.86 -60.21
C ALA A 22 31.55 -42.11 -58.97
N ALA A 23 31.36 -43.15 -58.11
CA ALA A 23 30.88 -44.53 -58.29
C ALA A 23 30.53 -45.03 -56.86
N LEU A 24 29.48 -45.68 -56.65
CA LEU A 24 29.14 -47.14 -56.60
C LEU A 24 30.21 -48.04 -55.96
N ALA A 25 29.76 -48.75 -54.97
CA ALA A 25 29.84 -50.14 -54.68
C ALA A 25 30.42 -50.59 -53.35
N ALA A 26 29.57 -51.30 -52.67
CA ALA A 26 29.73 -52.57 -52.02
C ALA A 26 30.40 -52.74 -50.69
N GLY A 27 29.66 -53.34 -49.77
CA GLY A 27 30.15 -53.98 -48.58
C GLY A 27 29.06 -54.20 -47.55
N LEU A 28 28.21 -55.09 -47.82
CA LEU A 28 27.72 -56.30 -47.19
C LEU A 28 27.93 -56.44 -45.65
N ALA A 29 26.78 -56.45 -45.00
CA ALA A 29 26.36 -57.23 -43.81
C ALA A 29 27.39 -57.59 -42.72
N VAL A 30 27.19 -57.06 -41.56
CA VAL A 30 27.32 -57.83 -40.32
C VAL A 30 26.15 -57.42 -39.39
N CYS A 31 25.14 -58.36 -39.33
CA CYS A 31 24.19 -58.34 -38.23
C CYS A 31 24.89 -58.83 -36.99
N LEU A 32 25.13 -57.90 -36.08
CA LEU A 32 25.40 -58.22 -34.67
C LEU A 32 24.21 -57.75 -33.87
N THR A 33 23.49 -58.70 -33.34
CA THR A 33 22.44 -58.57 -32.33
C THR A 33 23.00 -57.87 -31.11
N SER A 34 22.75 -56.59 -30.98
CA SER A 34 22.92 -55.88 -29.74
C SER A 34 21.58 -55.95 -28.97
N CYS A 35 21.56 -56.79 -27.95
CA CYS A 35 20.52 -56.71 -26.92
C CYS A 35 20.63 -55.34 -26.25
N ALA A 36 19.79 -54.41 -26.68
CA ALA A 36 19.57 -53.17 -25.95
C ALA A 36 18.85 -53.55 -24.64
N SER A 37 19.58 -53.59 -23.54
CA SER A 37 19.00 -53.54 -22.20
C SER A 37 18.19 -52.24 -22.11
N ILE A 38 16.87 -52.37 -22.06
CA ILE A 38 15.98 -51.28 -21.73
C ILE A 38 16.18 -51.02 -20.23
N ASP A 39 16.98 -50.02 -19.91
CA ASP A 39 17.04 -49.53 -18.53
C ASP A 39 15.65 -49.01 -18.12
N PRO A 40 15.14 -49.43 -16.97
CA PRO A 40 13.87 -48.91 -16.50
C PRO A 40 14.00 -47.38 -16.32
N PRO A 41 12.90 -46.64 -16.57
CA PRO A 41 12.93 -45.19 -16.37
C PRO A 41 13.42 -44.86 -14.95
N PRO A 42 14.24 -43.83 -14.77
CA PRO A 42 14.73 -43.44 -13.44
C PRO A 42 13.53 -43.25 -12.52
N ALA A 43 13.59 -43.83 -11.34
CA ALA A 43 12.59 -43.65 -10.30
C ALA A 43 12.39 -42.13 -10.09
N PRO A 44 11.15 -41.66 -9.87
CA PRO A 44 10.91 -40.24 -9.60
C PRO A 44 11.82 -39.83 -8.47
N ALA A 45 12.59 -38.75 -8.72
CA ALA A 45 13.50 -38.22 -7.70
C ALA A 45 12.71 -38.01 -6.43
N ALA A 46 13.14 -38.64 -5.34
CA ALA A 46 12.54 -38.42 -4.03
C ALA A 46 12.51 -36.91 -3.78
N LEU A 47 11.32 -36.40 -3.49
CA LEU A 47 11.15 -34.99 -3.10
C LEU A 47 12.18 -34.72 -2.01
N ALA A 48 13.04 -33.73 -2.25
CA ALA A 48 14.01 -33.30 -1.25
C ALA A 48 13.25 -33.04 0.06
N PRO A 49 13.78 -33.53 1.20
CA PRO A 49 13.11 -33.31 2.47
C PRO A 49 12.85 -31.83 2.64
N THR A 50 11.61 -31.49 2.99
CA THR A 50 11.22 -30.13 3.36
C THR A 50 12.25 -29.57 4.33
N PRO A 51 12.90 -28.43 4.06
CA PRO A 51 13.85 -27.84 4.97
C PRO A 51 13.21 -27.72 6.34
N ALA A 52 13.88 -28.19 7.38
CA ALA A 52 13.41 -28.01 8.74
C ALA A 52 13.21 -26.52 9.01
N PRO A 53 12.13 -26.12 9.72
CA PRO A 53 11.92 -24.73 10.07
C PRO A 53 13.18 -24.21 10.75
N ARG A 54 13.74 -23.11 10.23
CA ARG A 54 14.91 -22.47 10.86
C ARG A 54 14.56 -22.17 12.31
N PRO A 55 15.49 -22.39 13.25
CA PRO A 55 15.27 -21.97 14.63
C PRO A 55 14.94 -20.47 14.61
N VAL A 56 13.85 -20.11 15.26
CA VAL A 56 13.51 -18.72 15.54
C VAL A 56 14.63 -18.18 16.41
N ILE A 57 15.61 -17.50 15.80
CA ILE A 57 16.62 -16.76 16.55
C ILE A 57 15.81 -15.68 17.25
N ALA A 58 15.81 -15.69 18.59
CA ALA A 58 15.17 -14.66 19.39
C ALA A 58 15.77 -13.31 18.96
N GLU A 59 15.04 -12.57 18.13
CA GLU A 59 15.44 -11.25 17.66
C GLU A 59 15.65 -10.35 18.87
N LYS A 60 16.78 -9.63 18.90
CA LYS A 60 16.97 -8.56 19.87
C LYS A 60 15.79 -7.59 19.75
N PRO A 61 15.20 -7.15 20.88
CA PRO A 61 14.08 -6.21 20.83
C PRO A 61 14.45 -4.98 20.00
N ASN A 62 13.80 -4.81 18.83
CA ASN A 62 13.97 -3.63 18.00
C ASN A 62 12.81 -2.66 18.30
N PRO A 63 13.03 -1.58 19.06
CA PRO A 63 11.98 -0.66 19.44
C PRO A 63 11.38 0.07 18.23
N GLU A 64 12.14 0.29 17.17
CA GLU A 64 11.67 0.88 15.93
C GLU A 64 10.67 -0.05 15.20
N ARG A 65 11.03 -1.33 15.08
CA ARG A 65 10.14 -2.37 14.53
C ARG A 65 8.79 -2.41 15.28
N LYS A 66 8.84 -2.38 16.62
CA LYS A 66 7.63 -2.38 17.44
C LYS A 66 6.76 -1.15 17.19
N ARG A 67 7.36 0.06 17.17
CA ARG A 67 6.64 1.31 16.92
C ARG A 67 5.98 1.32 15.53
N LEU A 68 6.67 0.85 14.50
CA LEU A 68 6.12 0.76 13.15
C LEU A 68 4.94 -0.22 13.09
N ILE A 69 5.06 -1.40 13.68
CA ILE A 69 3.95 -2.37 13.75
C ILE A 69 2.73 -1.72 14.43
N GLU A 70 2.91 -1.04 15.55
CA GLU A 70 1.83 -0.37 16.29
C GLU A 70 1.21 0.77 15.46
N ALA A 71 2.04 1.58 14.78
CA ALA A 71 1.60 2.69 13.95
C ALA A 71 0.74 2.25 12.75
N PHE A 72 0.98 1.04 12.23
CA PHE A 72 0.21 0.46 11.13
C PHE A 72 -0.84 -0.57 11.58
N GLY A 73 -1.34 -0.46 12.82
CA GLY A 73 -2.48 -1.23 13.31
C GLY A 73 -2.16 -2.66 13.78
N GLY A 74 -0.88 -2.97 13.98
CA GLY A 74 -0.44 -4.29 14.43
C GLY A 74 -0.16 -5.27 13.28
N ILE A 75 0.21 -6.49 13.66
CA ILE A 75 0.43 -7.58 12.71
C ILE A 75 -0.93 -8.14 12.26
N TYR A 76 -1.12 -8.29 10.95
CA TYR A 76 -2.30 -8.94 10.40
C TYR A 76 -2.20 -10.46 10.49
N SER A 77 -3.14 -11.07 11.20
CA SER A 77 -3.16 -12.53 11.39
C SER A 77 -3.78 -13.26 10.19
N ALA A 78 -2.96 -13.63 9.23
CA ALA A 78 -3.34 -14.42 8.05
C ALA A 78 -2.24 -15.46 7.74
N PRO A 79 -2.19 -16.60 8.46
CA PRO A 79 -1.08 -17.54 8.37
C PRO A 79 -0.82 -18.06 6.96
N ALA A 80 -1.86 -18.31 6.17
CA ALA A 80 -1.73 -18.77 4.78
C ALA A 80 -1.09 -17.71 3.89
N THR A 81 -1.54 -16.45 3.98
CA THR A 81 -0.97 -15.31 3.26
C THR A 81 0.48 -15.08 3.68
N GLN A 82 0.77 -15.14 4.99
CA GLN A 82 2.12 -14.99 5.50
C GLN A 82 3.07 -16.07 4.96
N ALA A 83 2.67 -17.36 5.05
CA ALA A 83 3.47 -18.47 4.52
C ALA A 83 3.70 -18.35 3.01
N TYR A 84 2.71 -17.86 2.27
CA TYR A 84 2.85 -17.59 0.84
C TYR A 84 3.92 -16.52 0.56
N LEU A 85 3.86 -15.39 1.26
CA LEU A 85 4.86 -14.31 1.12
C LEU A 85 6.27 -14.74 1.56
N ASP A 86 6.36 -15.53 2.63
CA ASP A 86 7.64 -16.14 3.04
C ASP A 86 8.22 -17.02 1.92
N GLY A 87 7.38 -17.78 1.21
CA GLY A 87 7.78 -18.56 0.04
C GLY A 87 8.29 -17.70 -1.12
N VAL A 88 7.63 -16.59 -1.41
CA VAL A 88 8.08 -15.62 -2.42
C VAL A 88 9.42 -15.00 -2.01
N LEU A 89 9.54 -14.59 -0.74
CA LEU A 89 10.77 -14.00 -0.21
C LEU A 89 11.95 -15.00 -0.27
N MET A 90 11.73 -16.27 0.08
CA MET A 90 12.76 -17.33 -0.04
C MET A 90 13.24 -17.52 -1.47
N LYS A 91 12.40 -17.24 -2.48
CA LYS A 91 12.78 -17.35 -3.89
C LYS A 91 13.55 -16.13 -4.39
N ILE A 92 13.19 -14.90 -3.94
CA ILE A 92 13.84 -13.66 -4.39
C ILE A 92 15.10 -13.29 -3.59
N ALA A 93 15.17 -13.59 -2.30
CA ALA A 93 16.29 -13.22 -1.46
C ALA A 93 17.66 -13.74 -1.96
N PRO A 94 17.81 -15.01 -2.37
CA PRO A 94 19.07 -15.52 -2.94
C PRO A 94 19.41 -14.91 -4.31
N ALA A 95 18.43 -14.40 -5.04
CA ALA A 95 18.61 -13.76 -6.35
C ALA A 95 19.07 -12.29 -6.21
N SER A 96 18.95 -11.71 -5.02
CA SER A 96 19.46 -10.37 -4.72
C SER A 96 20.99 -10.35 -4.68
N ALA A 97 21.58 -9.18 -4.92
CA ALA A 97 23.04 -9.02 -4.95
C ALA A 97 23.68 -9.01 -3.54
N ALA A 98 22.89 -8.99 -2.48
CA ALA A 98 23.38 -8.92 -1.11
C ALA A 98 23.54 -10.32 -0.49
N ALA A 99 24.72 -10.60 0.04
CA ALA A 99 25.00 -11.87 0.74
C ALA A 99 24.35 -11.93 2.15
N GLU A 100 23.93 -10.81 2.72
CA GLU A 100 23.32 -10.63 4.05
C GLU A 100 22.62 -9.25 4.09
N PRO A 101 21.53 -9.02 4.78
CA PRO A 101 20.99 -9.69 5.96
C PRO A 101 19.95 -10.78 5.63
N SER A 102 19.54 -11.55 6.65
CA SER A 102 18.36 -12.41 6.53
C SER A 102 17.12 -11.50 6.44
N TYR A 103 16.35 -11.65 5.36
CA TYR A 103 15.14 -10.87 5.17
C TYR A 103 13.94 -11.53 5.82
N HIS A 104 13.04 -10.71 6.37
CA HIS A 104 11.78 -11.15 6.98
C HIS A 104 10.64 -10.28 6.46
N VAL A 105 9.54 -10.89 6.01
CA VAL A 105 8.34 -10.16 5.64
C VAL A 105 7.31 -10.24 6.75
N THR A 106 6.63 -9.13 7.03
CA THR A 106 5.55 -9.02 8.02
C THR A 106 4.35 -8.33 7.40
N VAL A 107 3.16 -8.95 7.47
CA VAL A 107 1.92 -8.34 7.02
C VAL A 107 1.35 -7.46 8.14
N LEU A 108 1.08 -6.19 7.80
CA LEU A 108 0.52 -5.21 8.73
C LEU A 108 -1.01 -5.05 8.54
N ASN A 109 -1.73 -4.86 9.65
CA ASN A 109 -3.17 -4.70 9.67
C ASN A 109 -3.59 -3.25 9.32
N SER A 110 -3.16 -2.77 8.16
CA SER A 110 -3.50 -1.45 7.66
C SER A 110 -4.19 -1.51 6.30
N PRO A 111 -5.28 -0.77 6.10
CA PRO A 111 -5.94 -0.63 4.79
C PRO A 111 -5.17 0.28 3.83
N ILE A 112 -4.19 1.02 4.32
CA ILE A 112 -3.36 1.92 3.51
C ILE A 112 -2.50 1.07 2.57
N VAL A 113 -2.39 1.45 1.30
CA VAL A 113 -1.48 0.81 0.34
C VAL A 113 -0.07 1.27 0.65
N ASN A 114 0.73 0.41 1.29
CA ASN A 114 2.12 0.71 1.64
C ASN A 114 2.98 -0.54 1.80
N ALA A 115 4.28 -0.39 1.51
CA ALA A 115 5.35 -1.28 1.91
C ALA A 115 6.56 -0.44 2.33
N PHE A 116 7.39 -0.95 3.21
CA PHE A 116 8.63 -0.31 3.65
C PHE A 116 9.56 -1.32 4.30
N SER A 117 10.82 -0.96 4.43
CA SER A 117 11.83 -1.83 5.00
C SER A 117 12.72 -1.13 6.03
N LEU A 118 13.28 -1.92 6.94
CA LEU A 118 14.32 -1.49 7.86
C LEU A 118 15.69 -2.00 7.41
N PRO A 119 16.78 -1.29 7.74
CA PRO A 119 18.14 -1.75 7.46
C PRO A 119 18.48 -3.13 8.09
N SER A 120 17.69 -3.57 9.07
CA SER A 120 17.79 -4.89 9.68
C SER A 120 17.41 -6.07 8.77
N GLY A 121 16.75 -5.80 7.62
CA GLY A 121 16.20 -6.83 6.73
C GLY A 121 14.70 -7.07 6.91
N ASP A 122 14.06 -6.36 7.86
CA ASP A 122 12.61 -6.43 8.02
C ASP A 122 11.91 -5.71 6.87
N ILE A 123 11.00 -6.40 6.20
CA ILE A 123 10.13 -5.88 5.14
C ILE A 123 8.70 -5.92 5.65
N PHE A 124 8.01 -4.80 5.58
CA PHE A 124 6.62 -4.67 6.00
C PHE A 124 5.73 -4.43 4.79
N ILE A 125 4.62 -5.16 4.73
CA ILE A 125 3.63 -5.03 3.66
C ILE A 125 2.26 -4.90 4.30
N THR A 126 1.51 -3.88 3.93
CA THR A 126 0.15 -3.71 4.43
C THR A 126 -0.83 -4.61 3.67
N ARG A 127 -1.96 -4.99 4.32
CA ARG A 127 -3.02 -5.73 3.64
C ARG A 127 -3.68 -4.90 2.51
N GLY A 128 -3.65 -3.56 2.61
CA GLY A 128 -4.10 -2.68 1.54
C GLY A 128 -3.29 -2.86 0.27
N LEU A 129 -1.96 -2.98 0.37
CA LEU A 129 -1.09 -3.25 -0.77
C LEU A 129 -1.34 -4.65 -1.35
N LEU A 130 -1.51 -5.65 -0.49
CA LEU A 130 -1.85 -7.01 -0.94
C LEU A 130 -3.18 -7.06 -1.69
N ALA A 131 -4.18 -6.28 -1.27
CA ALA A 131 -5.45 -6.21 -1.99
C ALA A 131 -5.30 -5.58 -3.38
N LEU A 132 -4.37 -4.64 -3.53
CA LEU A 132 -4.14 -3.91 -4.79
C LEU A 132 -3.36 -4.73 -5.80
N ALA A 133 -2.27 -5.39 -5.40
CA ALA A 133 -1.46 -6.21 -6.30
C ALA A 133 -2.26 -7.33 -6.97
N ASP A 134 -1.90 -7.68 -8.21
CA ASP A 134 -2.66 -8.59 -9.06
C ASP A 134 -2.08 -9.99 -9.15
N ASP A 135 -0.77 -10.11 -8.99
CA ASP A 135 -0.08 -11.38 -9.15
C ASP A 135 1.20 -11.47 -8.31
N THR A 136 1.83 -12.64 -8.30
CA THR A 136 3.05 -12.89 -7.54
C THR A 136 4.22 -12.05 -8.03
N SER A 137 4.33 -11.80 -9.34
CA SER A 137 5.44 -11.02 -9.86
C SER A 137 5.39 -9.56 -9.42
N GLU A 138 4.19 -9.01 -9.20
CA GLU A 138 3.99 -7.66 -8.67
C GLU A 138 4.41 -7.58 -7.21
N ILE A 139 3.95 -8.50 -6.35
CA ILE A 139 4.34 -8.49 -4.93
C ILE A 139 5.82 -8.85 -4.75
N ALA A 140 6.36 -9.73 -5.59
CA ALA A 140 7.79 -10.01 -5.64
C ALA A 140 8.59 -8.77 -6.03
N ALA A 141 8.09 -7.95 -6.98
CA ALA A 141 8.72 -6.70 -7.38
C ALA A 141 8.73 -5.68 -6.23
N VAL A 142 7.63 -5.53 -5.50
CA VAL A 142 7.57 -4.66 -4.30
C VAL A 142 8.58 -5.12 -3.25
N MET A 143 8.61 -6.41 -2.89
CA MET A 143 9.58 -6.91 -1.91
C MET A 143 11.02 -6.75 -2.40
N ALA A 144 11.28 -7.00 -3.67
CA ALA A 144 12.61 -6.84 -4.25
C ALA A 144 13.04 -5.36 -4.36
N HIS A 145 12.11 -4.43 -4.53
CA HIS A 145 12.34 -2.99 -4.43
C HIS A 145 12.78 -2.60 -3.02
N GLU A 146 12.10 -3.12 -1.98
CA GLU A 146 12.50 -2.91 -0.58
C GLU A 146 13.88 -3.50 -0.27
N ILE A 147 14.19 -4.69 -0.79
CA ILE A 147 15.54 -5.27 -0.75
C ILE A 147 16.54 -4.33 -1.45
N GLY A 148 16.14 -3.70 -2.55
CA GLY A 148 16.93 -2.69 -3.25
C GLY A 148 17.31 -1.51 -2.37
N HIS A 149 16.38 -0.97 -1.60
CA HIS A 149 16.63 0.11 -0.64
C HIS A 149 17.60 -0.32 0.47
N ILE A 150 17.46 -1.53 1.01
CA ILE A 150 18.36 -2.08 2.03
C ILE A 150 19.77 -2.25 1.45
N THR A 151 19.87 -2.91 0.28
CA THR A 151 21.13 -3.24 -0.38
C THR A 151 21.93 -2.01 -0.78
N ALA A 152 21.25 -0.99 -1.32
CA ALA A 152 21.85 0.28 -1.69
C ALA A 152 22.06 1.22 -0.49
N ARG A 153 21.66 0.82 0.73
CA ARG A 153 21.77 1.61 1.96
C ARG A 153 21.11 2.99 1.89
N HIS A 154 19.98 3.10 1.20
CA HIS A 154 19.31 4.38 0.98
C HIS A 154 18.89 5.06 2.29
N ALA A 155 18.48 4.29 3.32
CA ALA A 155 18.17 4.83 4.63
C ALA A 155 19.38 5.49 5.31
N ALA A 156 20.58 4.89 5.20
CA ALA A 156 21.80 5.47 5.76
C ALA A 156 22.23 6.74 5.01
N GLN A 157 22.12 6.74 3.68
CA GLN A 157 22.40 7.93 2.86
C GLN A 157 21.45 9.07 3.21
N ARG A 158 20.16 8.77 3.42
CA ARG A 158 19.17 9.75 3.87
C ARG A 158 19.52 10.32 5.23
N ALA A 159 19.84 9.47 6.21
CA ALA A 159 20.22 9.92 7.55
C ALA A 159 21.47 10.82 7.55
N GLU A 160 22.43 10.55 6.67
CA GLU A 160 23.62 11.40 6.50
C GLU A 160 23.28 12.74 5.83
N PHE A 161 22.40 12.72 4.82
CA PHE A 161 21.88 13.94 4.19
C PHE A 161 21.10 14.81 5.19
N GLU A 162 20.27 14.19 6.05
CA GLU A 162 19.54 14.86 7.12
C GLU A 162 20.48 15.57 8.11
N LYS A 163 21.52 14.87 8.56
CA LYS A 163 22.53 15.47 9.46
C LYS A 163 23.23 16.64 8.82
N THR A 164 23.61 16.50 7.57
CA THR A 164 24.30 17.54 6.81
C THR A 164 23.39 18.76 6.62
N THR A 165 22.11 18.54 6.27
CA THR A 165 21.12 19.59 6.10
C THR A 165 20.81 20.29 7.43
N ALA A 166 20.68 19.55 8.53
CA ALA A 166 20.49 20.10 9.86
C ALA A 166 21.68 20.97 10.31
N LEU A 167 22.91 20.54 10.01
CA LEU A 167 24.11 21.32 10.25
C LEU A 167 24.12 22.63 9.44
N PHE A 168 23.77 22.59 8.16
CA PHE A 168 23.64 23.77 7.32
C PHE A 168 22.54 24.71 7.79
N SER A 169 21.39 24.17 8.23
CA SER A 169 20.29 24.96 8.80
C SER A 169 20.71 25.64 10.09
N GLN A 170 21.43 24.93 10.96
CA GLN A 170 21.95 25.47 12.21
C GLN A 170 22.99 26.58 12.00
N VAL A 171 23.87 26.43 11.00
CA VAL A 171 24.83 27.46 10.60
C VAL A 171 24.12 28.68 9.99
N ASN A 172 23.13 28.47 9.12
CA ASN A 172 22.34 29.56 8.52
C ASN A 172 21.46 30.29 9.55
N SER A 173 20.89 29.56 10.51
CA SER A 173 20.07 30.20 11.58
C SER A 173 20.86 31.10 12.49
N GLN A 174 22.16 30.87 12.63
CA GLN A 174 23.07 31.76 13.37
C GLN A 174 23.46 33.01 12.55
N LEU A 175 23.24 33.02 11.25
CA LEU A 175 23.59 34.09 10.33
C LEU A 175 22.40 34.95 9.88
N LEU A 176 21.15 34.48 10.05
CA LEU A 176 19.94 35.17 9.58
C LEU A 176 18.97 35.40 10.76
N GLU A 177 18.74 36.66 11.13
CA GLU A 177 17.81 37.09 12.20
C GLU A 177 16.31 37.01 11.84
N GLN A 178 15.91 36.30 10.76
CA GLN A 178 14.51 36.25 10.29
C GLN A 178 13.87 34.91 10.55
N ARG A 179 12.98 34.82 11.54
CA ARG A 179 12.22 33.61 11.92
C ARG A 179 11.35 33.03 10.80
N GLU A 180 10.72 33.86 9.97
CA GLU A 180 9.82 33.41 8.90
C GLU A 180 10.53 32.58 7.80
N ALA A 181 11.78 32.93 7.46
CA ALA A 181 12.60 32.16 6.53
C ALA A 181 13.03 30.79 7.10
N GLN A 182 13.13 30.67 8.41
CA GLN A 182 13.51 29.46 9.13
C GLN A 182 12.42 28.39 9.07
N ASP A 183 11.16 28.76 9.32
CA ASP A 183 10.01 27.85 9.32
C ASP A 183 9.75 27.28 7.91
N GLU A 184 9.94 28.10 6.87
CA GLU A 184 9.79 27.65 5.47
C GLU A 184 10.92 26.70 5.05
N ILE A 185 12.16 26.97 5.44
CA ILE A 185 13.33 26.11 5.17
C ILE A 185 13.18 24.79 5.93
N GLU A 186 12.73 24.82 7.17
CA GLU A 186 12.51 23.61 7.98
C GLU A 186 11.37 22.76 7.44
N ALA A 187 10.25 23.38 7.03
CA ALA A 187 9.13 22.68 6.41
C ALA A 187 9.52 22.05 5.07
N ARG A 188 10.25 22.77 4.23
CA ARG A 188 10.78 22.24 2.94
C ARG A 188 11.80 21.13 3.16
N SER A 189 12.68 21.27 4.16
CA SER A 189 13.66 20.24 4.52
C SER A 189 12.97 18.97 5.02
N LYS A 190 11.98 19.09 5.92
CA LYS A 190 11.20 17.94 6.39
C LYS A 190 10.46 17.23 5.25
N LEU A 191 9.90 17.97 4.30
CA LEU A 191 9.23 17.40 3.13
C LEU A 191 10.21 16.71 2.17
N ALA A 192 11.39 17.28 1.96
CA ALA A 192 12.45 16.69 1.17
C ALA A 192 13.06 15.43 1.81
N ILE A 193 13.06 15.38 3.13
CA ILE A 193 13.60 14.30 3.96
C ILE A 193 12.65 13.08 4.01
N ALA A 194 11.34 13.30 3.91
CA ALA A 194 10.33 12.23 4.01
C ALA A 194 10.29 11.30 2.78
N ARG A 195 10.93 11.68 1.67
CA ARG A 195 10.91 10.93 0.40
C ARG A 195 12.31 10.46 0.03
N PHE A 196 12.38 9.26 -0.57
CA PHE A 196 13.59 8.89 -1.29
C PHE A 196 13.79 9.79 -2.50
N SER A 197 15.07 10.03 -2.87
CA SER A 197 15.32 10.79 -4.09
C SER A 197 14.86 10.01 -5.32
N ARG A 198 14.58 10.71 -6.42
CA ARG A 198 14.19 10.06 -7.67
C ARG A 198 15.25 9.05 -8.13
N GLU A 199 16.52 9.36 -7.95
CA GLU A 199 17.65 8.50 -8.30
C GLU A 199 17.67 7.23 -7.44
N GLN A 200 17.35 7.35 -6.13
CA GLN A 200 17.25 6.21 -5.22
C GLN A 200 16.08 5.29 -5.58
N GLU A 201 14.94 5.86 -5.98
CA GLU A 201 13.80 5.11 -6.48
C GLU A 201 14.15 4.32 -7.76
N PHE A 202 14.79 4.98 -8.75
CA PHE A 202 15.23 4.31 -9.97
C PHE A 202 16.25 3.21 -9.70
N ALA A 203 17.16 3.42 -8.77
CA ALA A 203 18.15 2.41 -8.37
C ALA A 203 17.46 1.20 -7.71
N ALA A 204 16.50 1.44 -6.81
CA ALA A 204 15.74 0.39 -6.15
C ALA A 204 14.87 -0.40 -7.16
N ASP A 205 14.20 0.29 -8.11
CA ASP A 205 13.46 -0.35 -9.20
C ASP A 205 14.36 -1.24 -10.06
N GLN A 206 15.54 -0.76 -10.46
CA GLN A 206 16.48 -1.55 -11.27
C GLN A 206 16.98 -2.79 -10.52
N ILE A 207 17.32 -2.65 -9.23
CA ILE A 207 17.74 -3.78 -8.40
C ILE A 207 16.60 -4.77 -8.26
N GLY A 208 15.38 -4.29 -7.97
CA GLY A 208 14.18 -5.09 -7.80
C GLY A 208 13.84 -5.90 -9.05
N ILE A 209 13.79 -5.25 -10.21
CA ILE A 209 13.47 -5.91 -11.51
C ILE A 209 14.51 -6.98 -11.85
N ARG A 210 15.81 -6.70 -11.68
CA ARG A 210 16.86 -7.70 -11.88
C ARG A 210 16.70 -8.89 -10.93
N THR A 211 16.34 -8.63 -9.70
CA THR A 211 16.17 -9.66 -8.67
C THR A 211 15.01 -10.58 -9.02
N ILE A 212 13.83 -10.05 -9.36
CA ILE A 212 12.68 -10.87 -9.71
C ILE A 212 12.90 -11.64 -11.02
N ALA A 213 13.54 -11.02 -12.02
CA ALA A 213 13.90 -11.70 -13.26
C ALA A 213 14.83 -12.91 -13.02
N ARG A 214 15.88 -12.75 -12.18
CA ARG A 214 16.77 -13.85 -11.78
C ARG A 214 16.07 -14.93 -10.98
N ALA A 215 15.05 -14.55 -10.20
CA ALA A 215 14.20 -15.48 -9.47
C ALA A 215 13.18 -16.19 -10.37
N GLY A 216 13.12 -15.87 -11.67
CA GLY A 216 12.22 -16.49 -12.66
C GLY A 216 10.80 -15.93 -12.68
N TYR A 217 10.56 -14.80 -12.02
CA TYR A 217 9.30 -14.05 -12.15
C TYR A 217 9.28 -13.14 -13.36
N ASP A 218 8.08 -12.73 -13.79
CA ASP A 218 7.91 -11.76 -14.87
C ASP A 218 8.49 -10.38 -14.47
N PRO A 219 9.55 -9.89 -15.16
CA PRO A 219 10.16 -8.60 -14.84
C PRO A 219 9.25 -7.39 -15.04
N TYR A 220 8.16 -7.54 -15.82
CA TYR A 220 7.17 -6.47 -16.01
C TYR A 220 6.22 -6.28 -14.82
N GLY A 221 6.23 -7.16 -13.81
CA GLY A 221 5.45 -7.02 -12.60
C GLY A 221 5.68 -5.67 -11.90
N ALA A 222 6.92 -5.16 -11.88
CA ALA A 222 7.22 -3.84 -11.33
C ALA A 222 6.48 -2.70 -12.06
N ALA A 223 6.51 -2.69 -13.39
CA ALA A 223 5.85 -1.66 -14.20
C ALA A 223 4.32 -1.72 -14.06
N ARG A 224 3.74 -2.94 -14.04
CA ARG A 224 2.30 -3.12 -13.82
C ARG A 224 1.89 -2.58 -12.45
N PHE A 225 2.57 -2.99 -11.39
CA PHE A 225 2.25 -2.52 -10.04
C PHE A 225 2.37 -0.99 -9.90
N LEU A 226 3.41 -0.38 -10.46
CA LEU A 226 3.56 1.08 -10.48
C LEU A 226 2.39 1.76 -11.20
N THR A 227 1.90 1.20 -12.31
CA THR A 227 0.73 1.72 -13.03
C THR A 227 -0.51 1.65 -12.14
N THR A 228 -0.82 0.47 -11.59
CA THR A 228 -1.98 0.27 -10.71
C THR A 228 -1.91 1.15 -9.46
N LEU A 229 -0.72 1.34 -8.89
CA LEU A 229 -0.51 2.25 -7.75
C LEU A 229 -0.85 3.71 -8.10
N GLY A 230 -0.45 4.17 -9.29
CA GLY A 230 -0.78 5.50 -9.81
C GLY A 230 -2.29 5.68 -10.01
N GLU A 231 -2.96 4.70 -10.62
CA GLU A 231 -4.42 4.69 -10.83
C GLU A 231 -5.18 4.68 -9.50
N TRP A 232 -4.76 3.85 -8.55
CA TRP A 232 -5.34 3.83 -7.21
C TRP A 232 -5.21 5.16 -6.49
N SER A 233 -4.04 5.80 -6.58
CA SER A 233 -3.82 7.11 -5.98
C SER A 233 -4.71 8.19 -6.60
N ALA A 234 -4.84 8.23 -7.92
CA ALA A 234 -5.72 9.14 -8.63
C ALA A 234 -7.19 8.92 -8.26
N PHE A 235 -7.62 7.65 -8.21
CA PHE A 235 -8.95 7.27 -7.74
C PHE A 235 -9.21 7.75 -6.31
N ARG A 236 -8.30 7.49 -5.38
CA ARG A 236 -8.41 7.94 -4.00
C ARG A 236 -8.52 9.45 -3.88
N ALA A 237 -7.72 10.19 -4.63
CA ALA A 237 -7.80 11.66 -4.67
C ALA A 237 -9.16 12.17 -5.17
N SER A 238 -9.78 11.49 -6.14
CA SER A 238 -11.09 11.86 -6.68
C SER A 238 -12.25 11.62 -5.69
N VAL A 239 -12.13 10.60 -4.82
CA VAL A 239 -13.19 10.22 -3.88
C VAL A 239 -13.05 10.93 -2.53
N SER A 240 -11.83 11.17 -2.06
CA SER A 240 -11.58 11.65 -0.68
C SER A 240 -11.40 13.16 -0.56
N GLY A 241 -11.40 13.93 -1.65
CA GLY A 241 -11.14 15.37 -1.61
C GLY A 241 -9.72 15.72 -1.10
N ALA A 242 -9.47 17.01 -0.85
CA ALA A 242 -8.14 17.52 -0.48
C ALA A 242 -7.61 17.04 0.89
N GLY A 243 -8.46 16.44 1.74
CA GLY A 243 -8.10 16.02 3.09
C GLY A 243 -7.23 14.75 3.19
N SER A 244 -7.10 13.98 2.10
CA SER A 244 -6.32 12.73 2.10
C SER A 244 -4.82 12.91 1.82
N ALA A 245 -4.37 14.13 1.56
CA ALA A 245 -3.00 14.44 1.12
C ALA A 245 -1.90 14.13 2.16
N ASN A 246 -2.25 13.87 3.41
CA ASN A 246 -1.29 13.68 4.51
C ASN A 246 -1.18 12.22 5.02
N ARG A 247 -1.72 11.24 4.29
CA ARG A 247 -1.57 9.83 4.69
C ARG A 247 -0.18 9.31 4.33
N PRO A 248 0.46 8.54 5.21
CA PRO A 248 1.74 7.89 4.92
C PRO A 248 1.53 6.67 4.01
N ASP A 249 0.98 6.89 2.81
CA ASP A 249 0.84 5.87 1.78
C ASP A 249 2.13 5.71 0.96
N MET A 250 2.17 4.66 0.14
CA MET A 250 3.33 4.36 -0.69
C MET A 250 3.67 5.50 -1.67
N MET A 251 2.68 6.26 -2.15
CA MET A 251 2.90 7.41 -3.02
C MET A 251 3.60 8.58 -2.32
N ALA A 252 3.45 8.69 -0.99
CA ALA A 252 4.15 9.71 -0.22
C ALA A 252 5.64 9.42 -0.07
N THR A 253 6.02 8.13 0.04
CA THR A 253 7.41 7.68 0.22
C THR A 253 8.07 7.24 -1.09
N HIS A 254 7.31 6.63 -2.00
CA HIS A 254 7.75 6.05 -3.28
C HIS A 254 6.83 6.52 -4.42
N PRO A 255 6.92 7.77 -4.88
CA PRO A 255 6.02 8.30 -5.89
C PRO A 255 6.05 7.47 -7.17
N SER A 256 4.89 7.01 -7.63
CA SER A 256 4.75 6.44 -8.97
C SER A 256 4.66 7.58 -9.98
N THR A 257 5.63 7.69 -10.85
CA THR A 257 5.62 8.68 -11.93
C THR A 257 5.65 7.97 -13.29
N PRO A 258 5.12 8.60 -14.35
CA PRO A 258 5.21 8.04 -15.70
C PRO A 258 6.64 7.67 -16.10
N GLU A 259 7.64 8.42 -15.61
CA GLU A 259 9.05 8.15 -15.86
C GLU A 259 9.51 6.86 -15.18
N ARG A 260 9.05 6.57 -13.93
CA ARG A 260 9.36 5.31 -13.24
C ARG A 260 8.76 4.11 -13.98
N VAL A 261 7.50 4.21 -14.40
CA VAL A 261 6.82 3.16 -15.20
C VAL A 261 7.58 2.91 -16.51
N ALA A 262 7.98 3.97 -17.23
CA ALA A 262 8.72 3.87 -18.47
C ALA A 262 10.09 3.22 -18.25
N GLN A 263 10.85 3.62 -17.22
CA GLN A 263 12.16 3.05 -16.90
C GLN A 263 12.07 1.62 -16.40
N ALA A 264 11.06 1.28 -15.58
CA ALA A 264 10.80 -0.08 -15.16
C ALA A 264 10.52 -1.00 -16.36
N THR A 265 9.69 -0.53 -17.31
CA THR A 265 9.42 -1.23 -18.56
C THR A 265 10.70 -1.41 -19.40
N GLN A 266 11.52 -0.37 -19.52
CA GLN A 266 12.79 -0.45 -20.26
C GLN A 266 13.78 -1.41 -19.60
N THR A 267 13.85 -1.43 -18.27
CA THR A 267 14.68 -2.39 -17.52
C THR A 267 14.18 -3.81 -17.72
N ALA A 268 12.86 -4.04 -17.65
CA ALA A 268 12.26 -5.36 -17.86
C ALA A 268 12.56 -5.93 -19.24
N ARG A 269 12.55 -5.10 -20.30
CA ARG A 269 12.90 -5.50 -21.69
C ARG A 269 14.28 -6.12 -21.82
N GLN A 270 15.23 -5.80 -20.92
CA GLN A 270 16.58 -6.41 -20.93
C GLN A 270 16.54 -7.91 -20.62
N PHE A 271 15.46 -8.40 -20.00
CA PHE A 271 15.30 -9.81 -19.60
C PHE A 271 14.38 -10.60 -20.53
N GLY A 272 13.73 -9.94 -21.48
CA GLY A 272 12.85 -10.57 -22.48
C GLY A 272 11.60 -9.75 -22.77
N PRO A 273 10.73 -10.25 -23.70
CA PRO A 273 9.46 -9.60 -23.99
C PRO A 273 8.45 -9.82 -22.83
N PRO A 274 7.32 -9.08 -22.83
CA PRO A 274 6.22 -9.34 -21.88
C PRO A 274 5.78 -10.81 -21.90
N GLY A 275 5.51 -11.38 -20.74
CA GLY A 275 5.19 -12.80 -20.56
C GLY A 275 6.41 -13.71 -20.41
N THR A 276 7.62 -13.14 -20.32
CA THR A 276 8.82 -13.88 -19.94
C THR A 276 8.82 -14.04 -18.42
N GLY A 277 8.83 -15.27 -17.93
CA GLY A 277 8.80 -15.54 -16.48
C GLY A 277 7.39 -15.76 -15.94
N GLU A 278 7.35 -16.14 -14.68
CA GLU A 278 6.13 -16.53 -13.98
C GLU A 278 5.41 -15.30 -13.41
N THR A 279 4.12 -15.09 -13.75
CA THR A 279 3.28 -14.12 -13.08
C THR A 279 2.73 -14.66 -11.76
N GLY A 280 2.39 -15.95 -11.70
CA GLY A 280 1.87 -16.62 -10.50
C GLY A 280 0.48 -16.13 -10.04
N ARG A 281 -0.32 -15.53 -10.94
CA ARG A 281 -1.60 -14.87 -10.61
C ARG A 281 -2.55 -15.77 -9.82
N ASN A 282 -2.79 -17.00 -10.26
CA ASN A 282 -3.75 -17.88 -9.59
C ASN A 282 -3.32 -18.29 -8.17
N ALA A 283 -2.03 -18.50 -7.95
CA ALA A 283 -1.49 -18.78 -6.62
C ALA A 283 -1.65 -17.59 -5.71
N TYR A 284 -1.33 -16.39 -6.21
CA TYR A 284 -1.51 -15.14 -5.49
C TYR A 284 -2.96 -14.89 -5.08
N LEU A 285 -3.89 -14.96 -6.03
CA LEU A 285 -5.31 -14.79 -5.77
C LEU A 285 -5.83 -15.77 -4.71
N THR A 286 -5.34 -17.01 -4.72
CA THR A 286 -5.69 -18.00 -3.69
C THR A 286 -5.15 -17.58 -2.31
N ALA A 287 -3.94 -17.04 -2.25
CA ALA A 287 -3.31 -16.65 -0.99
C ALA A 287 -3.98 -15.41 -0.33
N ILE A 288 -4.65 -14.57 -1.11
CA ILE A 288 -5.33 -13.36 -0.61
C ILE A 288 -6.86 -13.51 -0.52
N ASP A 289 -7.45 -14.64 -0.90
CA ASP A 289 -8.90 -14.84 -0.75
C ASP A 289 -9.29 -14.81 0.74
N GLY A 290 -10.25 -13.96 1.07
CA GLY A 290 -10.66 -13.68 2.46
C GLY A 290 -9.85 -12.58 3.16
N LEU A 291 -8.87 -11.95 2.49
CA LEU A 291 -8.11 -10.82 3.03
C LEU A 291 -9.07 -9.67 3.40
N ALA A 292 -8.93 -9.10 4.61
CA ALA A 292 -9.74 -7.95 5.00
C ALA A 292 -9.45 -6.74 4.08
N PHE A 293 -10.52 -6.11 3.62
CA PHE A 293 -10.48 -4.90 2.78
C PHE A 293 -11.02 -3.70 3.56
N GLY A 294 -10.54 -2.49 3.28
CA GLY A 294 -10.98 -1.30 4.01
C GLY A 294 -10.62 -1.35 5.51
N ASP A 295 -11.44 -0.75 6.36
CA ASP A 295 -11.21 -0.70 7.80
C ASP A 295 -11.40 -2.07 8.50
N ASP A 296 -10.63 -2.29 9.57
CA ASP A 296 -10.77 -3.45 10.44
C ASP A 296 -11.70 -3.11 11.61
N PRO A 297 -12.80 -3.86 11.84
CA PRO A 297 -13.70 -3.62 12.97
C PRO A 297 -13.02 -3.58 14.34
N SER A 298 -11.89 -4.24 14.50
CA SER A 298 -11.13 -4.19 15.76
C SER A 298 -10.49 -2.83 16.05
N GLN A 299 -10.35 -1.99 15.00
CA GLN A 299 -9.81 -0.64 15.07
C GLN A 299 -10.86 0.45 14.80
N GLY A 300 -12.10 0.03 14.58
CA GLY A 300 -13.19 0.91 14.17
C GLY A 300 -13.35 1.00 12.65
N VAL A 301 -14.53 1.35 12.22
CA VAL A 301 -14.94 1.38 10.81
C VAL A 301 -15.59 2.72 10.50
N VAL A 302 -15.18 3.35 9.43
CA VAL A 302 -15.83 4.52 8.85
C VAL A 302 -16.87 4.08 7.83
N ARG A 303 -18.09 4.61 7.96
CA ARG A 303 -19.19 4.46 6.99
C ARG A 303 -19.79 5.84 6.74
N ASP A 304 -19.55 6.40 5.58
CA ASP A 304 -19.87 7.78 5.24
C ASP A 304 -19.25 8.75 6.28
N ASN A 305 -20.05 9.50 7.04
CA ASN A 305 -19.60 10.35 8.13
C ASN A 305 -19.74 9.69 9.53
N ALA A 306 -20.13 8.40 9.62
CA ALA A 306 -20.20 7.67 10.87
C ALA A 306 -18.92 6.89 11.15
N PHE A 307 -18.48 6.91 12.41
CA PHE A 307 -17.43 6.05 12.94
C PHE A 307 -18.03 5.08 13.96
N ILE A 308 -17.83 3.81 13.72
CA ILE A 308 -18.34 2.72 14.55
C ILE A 308 -17.15 1.91 15.06
N HIS A 309 -17.02 1.76 16.36
CA HIS A 309 -15.95 0.98 16.96
C HIS A 309 -16.48 -0.19 17.80
N PRO A 310 -16.72 -1.38 17.18
CA PRO A 310 -17.33 -2.52 17.86
C PRO A 310 -16.60 -2.95 19.13
N LYS A 311 -15.27 -3.03 19.08
CA LYS A 311 -14.45 -3.46 20.22
C LYS A 311 -14.49 -2.49 21.40
N LEU A 312 -14.56 -1.18 21.16
CA LEU A 312 -14.66 -0.17 22.22
C LEU A 312 -16.12 0.13 22.60
N GLY A 313 -17.09 -0.34 21.79
CA GLY A 313 -18.51 -0.32 22.09
C GLY A 313 -19.20 1.02 21.86
N PHE A 314 -18.68 1.89 20.98
CA PHE A 314 -19.28 3.18 20.70
C PHE A 314 -19.45 3.46 19.20
N ALA A 315 -20.39 4.35 18.91
CA ALA A 315 -20.54 4.96 17.58
C ALA A 315 -20.61 6.48 17.73
N PHE A 316 -20.18 7.18 16.68
CA PHE A 316 -20.08 8.61 16.60
C PHE A 316 -20.35 9.07 15.16
N GLN A 317 -20.96 10.22 14.97
CA GLN A 317 -21.21 10.81 13.65
C GLN A 317 -20.50 12.15 13.53
N ALA A 318 -19.58 12.25 12.59
CA ALA A 318 -18.92 13.51 12.27
C ALA A 318 -19.88 14.54 11.66
N PRO A 319 -19.59 15.83 11.70
CA PRO A 319 -20.40 16.81 11.01
C PRO A 319 -20.51 16.50 9.51
N ASP A 320 -21.64 16.87 8.90
CA ASP A 320 -21.82 16.71 7.46
C ASP A 320 -20.72 17.45 6.68
N GLY A 321 -20.26 16.85 5.58
CA GLY A 321 -19.17 17.36 4.76
C GLY A 321 -17.76 17.05 5.31
N PHE A 322 -17.66 16.24 6.37
CA PHE A 322 -16.36 15.77 6.86
C PHE A 322 -15.96 14.46 6.19
N THR A 323 -14.72 14.41 5.71
CA THR A 323 -14.05 13.16 5.34
C THR A 323 -13.29 12.64 6.55
N LEU A 324 -13.56 11.38 6.93
CA LEU A 324 -12.94 10.73 8.08
C LEU A 324 -11.76 9.85 7.65
N ASP A 325 -10.71 9.87 8.46
CA ASP A 325 -9.52 9.04 8.37
C ASP A 325 -9.29 8.28 9.68
N ASN A 326 -9.51 6.96 9.65
CA ASN A 326 -9.31 6.10 10.80
C ASN A 326 -7.84 5.68 10.89
N GLN A 327 -7.11 6.30 11.83
CA GLN A 327 -5.72 6.00 12.12
C GLN A 327 -5.60 5.15 13.39
N SER A 328 -4.47 4.49 13.60
CA SER A 328 -4.24 3.61 14.76
C SER A 328 -4.35 4.32 16.10
N ALA A 329 -4.02 5.60 16.17
CA ALA A 329 -4.01 6.39 17.41
C ALA A 329 -5.21 7.34 17.58
N ALA A 330 -5.89 7.69 16.49
CA ALA A 330 -7.00 8.64 16.49
C ALA A 330 -7.84 8.55 15.20
N LEU A 331 -9.10 8.94 15.29
CA LEU A 331 -9.89 9.29 14.13
C LEU A 331 -9.65 10.77 13.81
N ILE A 332 -9.30 11.07 12.58
CA ILE A 332 -9.12 12.43 12.08
C ILE A 332 -10.23 12.74 11.09
N GLY A 333 -10.80 13.93 11.16
CA GLY A 333 -11.78 14.43 10.19
C GLY A 333 -11.36 15.77 9.63
N VAL A 334 -11.62 16.00 8.34
CA VAL A 334 -11.38 17.28 7.67
C VAL A 334 -12.64 17.69 6.91
N GLY A 335 -13.10 18.91 7.12
CA GLY A 335 -14.23 19.48 6.39
C GLY A 335 -13.88 19.78 4.93
N GLU A 336 -14.86 19.72 4.04
CA GLU A 336 -14.69 19.89 2.58
C GLU A 336 -13.90 21.16 2.19
N THR A 337 -14.10 22.26 2.93
CA THR A 337 -13.45 23.55 2.65
C THR A 337 -12.04 23.66 3.22
N GLY A 338 -11.56 22.66 4.00
CA GLY A 338 -10.28 22.69 4.67
C GLY A 338 -10.17 23.66 5.85
N GLY A 339 -11.26 24.41 6.15
CA GLY A 339 -11.31 25.37 7.28
C GLY A 339 -11.81 24.77 8.59
N GLU A 340 -12.10 23.48 8.63
CA GLU A 340 -12.61 22.75 9.79
C GLU A 340 -11.90 21.40 9.93
N ALA A 341 -11.66 20.98 11.16
CA ALA A 341 -11.02 19.70 11.47
C ALA A 341 -11.62 19.05 12.73
N LEU A 342 -11.47 17.75 12.82
CA LEU A 342 -11.90 16.93 13.95
C LEU A 342 -10.78 15.96 14.33
N ARG A 343 -10.59 15.77 15.64
CA ARG A 343 -9.81 14.66 16.20
C ARG A 343 -10.62 13.97 17.29
N LEU A 344 -10.74 12.64 17.20
CA LEU A 344 -11.27 11.79 18.26
C LEU A 344 -10.20 10.78 18.66
N ASP A 345 -9.81 10.82 19.93
CA ASP A 345 -8.92 9.83 20.52
C ASP A 345 -9.37 9.46 21.94
N SER A 346 -8.63 8.60 22.62
CA SER A 346 -8.96 8.24 24.00
C SER A 346 -7.73 8.05 24.88
N ILE A 347 -7.85 8.50 26.14
CA ILE A 347 -6.84 8.32 27.17
C ILE A 347 -7.41 7.53 28.36
N ALA A 348 -6.55 6.80 29.07
CA ALA A 348 -6.92 6.20 30.33
C ALA A 348 -6.90 7.30 31.44
N ILE A 349 -7.96 7.36 32.22
CA ILE A 349 -8.03 8.23 33.39
C ILE A 349 -8.59 7.47 34.60
N PRO A 350 -8.19 7.81 35.83
CA PRO A 350 -8.81 7.22 37.02
C PRO A 350 -10.33 7.48 37.04
N GLU A 351 -11.11 6.51 37.51
CA GLU A 351 -12.57 6.66 37.60
C GLU A 351 -12.98 7.82 38.54
N SER A 352 -12.18 8.11 39.56
CA SER A 352 -12.39 9.20 40.51
C SER A 352 -12.14 10.59 39.92
N THR A 353 -11.52 10.72 38.74
CA THR A 353 -11.25 12.03 38.12
C THR A 353 -12.53 12.59 37.48
N PRO A 354 -13.09 13.71 37.91
CA PRO A 354 -14.27 14.30 37.25
C PRO A 354 -13.99 14.60 35.78
N VAL A 355 -14.95 14.37 34.90
CA VAL A 355 -14.79 14.64 33.46
C VAL A 355 -14.51 16.11 33.19
N THR A 356 -15.11 17.01 33.98
CA THR A 356 -14.87 18.46 33.93
C THR A 356 -13.44 18.89 34.32
N SER A 357 -12.78 18.10 35.17
CA SER A 357 -11.37 18.35 35.53
C SER A 357 -10.40 17.78 34.49
N ALA A 358 -10.85 16.78 33.73
CA ALA A 358 -10.05 16.14 32.71
C ALA A 358 -10.11 16.86 31.36
N ILE A 359 -11.14 17.68 31.10
CA ILE A 359 -11.20 18.57 29.94
C ILE A 359 -10.39 19.83 30.24
N GLY A 360 -9.16 19.89 29.79
CA GLY A 360 -8.22 20.88 30.26
C GLY A 360 -7.39 21.54 29.18
N SER A 361 -6.53 22.46 29.67
CA SER A 361 -5.62 23.28 28.89
C SER A 361 -4.51 22.48 28.18
N ASP A 362 -4.26 21.24 28.61
CA ASP A 362 -3.15 20.42 28.09
C ASP A 362 -3.54 19.61 26.84
N TRP A 363 -4.74 19.79 26.30
CA TRP A 363 -5.18 19.09 25.09
C TRP A 363 -4.65 19.73 23.81
N ILE A 364 -4.38 21.02 23.87
CA ILE A 364 -3.89 21.83 22.75
C ILE A 364 -2.83 22.77 23.29
N ASP A 365 -1.61 22.65 22.79
CA ASP A 365 -0.47 23.47 23.23
C ASP A 365 -0.76 24.96 23.05
N GLY A 366 -0.49 25.74 24.11
CA GLY A 366 -0.63 27.21 24.11
C GLY A 366 -2.07 27.72 24.11
N VAL A 367 -3.08 26.86 24.21
CA VAL A 367 -4.50 27.25 24.16
C VAL A 367 -5.15 27.13 25.53
N LYS A 368 -5.84 28.17 25.96
CA LYS A 368 -6.61 28.17 27.24
C LYS A 368 -8.04 27.72 27.00
N THR A 369 -8.46 26.74 27.78
CA THR A 369 -9.84 26.24 27.80
C THR A 369 -10.72 27.16 28.67
N THR A 370 -11.89 27.48 28.16
CA THR A 370 -12.91 28.30 28.85
C THR A 370 -14.26 27.60 28.78
N SER A 371 -15.25 28.13 29.55
CA SER A 371 -16.64 27.67 29.47
C SER A 371 -16.80 26.15 29.63
N ILE A 372 -16.13 25.60 30.65
CA ILE A 372 -16.26 24.15 30.96
C ILE A 372 -17.65 23.88 31.54
N GLU A 373 -18.42 23.04 30.86
CA GLU A 373 -19.79 22.69 31.28
C GLU A 373 -19.94 21.18 31.40
N PRO A 374 -20.44 20.66 32.54
CA PRO A 374 -20.80 19.25 32.67
C PRO A 374 -22.03 18.92 31.83
N ARG A 375 -22.05 17.73 31.22
CA ARG A 375 -23.16 17.22 30.41
C ARG A 375 -23.40 15.73 30.65
N LYS A 376 -24.53 15.28 30.14
CA LYS A 376 -24.81 13.88 29.84
C LYS A 376 -25.00 13.77 28.32
N ILE A 377 -24.28 12.85 27.68
CA ILE A 377 -24.43 12.54 26.26
C ILE A 377 -24.89 11.09 26.15
N ASN A 378 -26.12 10.89 25.73
CA ASN A 378 -26.75 9.55 25.65
C ASN A 378 -26.56 8.72 26.94
N GLY A 379 -26.71 9.35 28.10
CA GLY A 379 -26.55 8.75 29.41
C GLY A 379 -25.14 8.65 29.95
N LEU A 380 -24.12 8.94 29.15
CA LEU A 380 -22.70 8.91 29.50
C LEU A 380 -22.29 10.21 30.18
N ASP A 381 -21.37 10.13 31.16
CA ASP A 381 -20.76 11.30 31.78
C ASP A 381 -19.88 12.03 30.78
N ALA A 382 -20.13 13.31 30.61
CA ALA A 382 -19.45 14.14 29.63
C ALA A 382 -19.21 15.57 30.16
N ALA A 383 -18.34 16.28 29.45
CA ALA A 383 -18.16 17.71 29.61
C ALA A 383 -17.84 18.34 28.25
N THR A 384 -18.16 19.63 28.12
CA THR A 384 -17.80 20.41 26.94
C THR A 384 -17.05 21.66 27.36
N ALA A 385 -16.26 22.21 26.44
CA ALA A 385 -15.56 23.45 26.66
C ALA A 385 -15.31 24.16 25.31
N ILE A 386 -15.01 25.46 25.41
CA ILE A 386 -14.49 26.24 24.29
C ILE A 386 -13.01 26.54 24.58
N ALA A 387 -12.19 26.50 23.55
CA ALA A 387 -10.82 26.93 23.60
C ALA A 387 -10.52 27.84 22.42
N LYS A 388 -9.66 28.84 22.60
CA LYS A 388 -9.37 29.83 21.58
C LYS A 388 -7.87 30.05 21.47
N GLY A 389 -7.35 29.79 20.28
CA GLY A 389 -5.98 30.09 19.88
C GLY A 389 -5.95 31.28 18.91
N ASP A 390 -4.76 31.57 18.37
CA ASP A 390 -4.54 32.73 17.50
C ASP A 390 -5.25 32.60 16.14
N GLN A 391 -5.20 31.42 15.50
CA GLN A 391 -5.76 31.18 14.18
C GLN A 391 -6.94 30.22 14.20
N TRP A 392 -7.13 29.46 15.27
CA TRP A 392 -8.13 28.42 15.42
C TRP A 392 -8.94 28.60 16.69
N SER A 393 -10.21 28.35 16.58
CA SER A 393 -11.12 28.22 17.71
C SER A 393 -11.59 26.77 17.81
N PHE A 394 -11.83 26.29 19.03
CA PHE A 394 -12.08 24.88 19.28
C PHE A 394 -13.35 24.66 20.10
N ARG A 395 -14.14 23.68 19.70
CA ARG A 395 -15.13 23.03 20.56
C ARG A 395 -14.53 21.72 21.06
N LEU A 396 -14.44 21.58 22.37
CA LEU A 396 -13.92 20.38 23.02
C LEU A 396 -15.06 19.56 23.61
N GLY A 397 -14.97 18.26 23.50
CA GLY A 397 -15.86 17.30 24.13
C GLY A 397 -15.06 16.22 24.85
N ALA A 398 -15.47 15.90 26.05
CA ALA A 398 -14.96 14.78 26.84
C ALA A 398 -16.10 13.83 27.16
N VAL A 399 -15.97 12.54 26.85
CA VAL A 399 -16.99 11.53 27.17
C VAL A 399 -16.31 10.36 27.87
N ARG A 400 -16.86 9.95 29.01
CA ARG A 400 -16.37 8.78 29.76
C ARG A 400 -17.12 7.52 29.32
N LEU A 401 -16.34 6.52 28.94
CA LEU A 401 -16.88 5.19 28.61
C LEU A 401 -15.84 4.10 28.95
N ASN A 402 -16.25 3.04 29.65
CA ASN A 402 -15.45 1.85 29.94
C ASN A 402 -14.04 2.17 30.52
N GLY A 403 -13.98 3.09 31.52
CA GLY A 403 -12.73 3.49 32.19
C GLY A 403 -11.77 4.34 31.33
N ARG A 404 -12.23 4.82 30.19
CA ARG A 404 -11.48 5.73 29.29
C ARG A 404 -12.21 7.05 29.14
N LEU A 405 -11.43 8.09 28.87
CA LEU A 405 -11.92 9.40 28.44
C LEU A 405 -11.71 9.53 26.94
N TYR A 406 -12.81 9.65 26.21
CA TYR A 406 -12.78 9.96 24.77
C TYR A 406 -12.74 11.47 24.62
N ARG A 407 -11.76 11.95 23.83
CA ARG A 407 -11.55 13.35 23.58
C ARG A 407 -11.97 13.67 22.15
N LEU A 408 -12.92 14.58 22.01
CA LEU A 408 -13.38 15.10 20.73
C LEU A 408 -12.93 16.54 20.64
N ILE A 409 -12.08 16.83 19.68
CA ILE A 409 -11.49 18.17 19.44
C ILE A 409 -11.94 18.59 18.05
N PHE A 410 -12.87 19.53 18.00
CA PHE A 410 -13.31 20.16 16.76
C PHE A 410 -12.60 21.51 16.64
N ALA A 411 -12.05 21.80 15.47
CA ALA A 411 -11.33 23.04 15.19
C ALA A 411 -11.98 23.76 14.01
N ALA A 412 -12.09 25.07 14.08
CA ALA A 412 -12.50 25.93 12.98
C ALA A 412 -11.74 27.24 13.03
N HIS A 413 -11.48 27.87 11.89
CA HIS A 413 -10.92 29.22 11.84
C HIS A 413 -11.90 30.23 12.45
N ASP A 414 -13.20 30.06 12.14
CA ASP A 414 -14.28 30.83 12.77
C ASP A 414 -15.30 29.88 13.40
N LEU A 415 -15.35 29.88 14.73
CA LEU A 415 -16.34 29.15 15.50
C LEU A 415 -17.62 30.00 15.63
N SER A 416 -18.28 30.27 14.51
CA SER A 416 -19.58 30.93 14.50
C SER A 416 -20.64 30.11 15.23
N PRO A 417 -21.76 30.68 15.68
CA PRO A 417 -22.82 29.93 16.34
C PRO A 417 -23.35 28.76 15.51
N ALA A 418 -23.36 28.87 14.18
CA ALA A 418 -23.78 27.83 13.27
C ALA A 418 -22.77 26.67 13.22
N VAL A 419 -21.49 26.98 13.15
CA VAL A 419 -20.41 25.97 13.17
C VAL A 419 -20.38 25.27 14.53
N ASP A 420 -20.45 26.02 15.63
CA ASP A 420 -20.48 25.46 16.98
C ASP A 420 -21.69 24.54 17.19
N SER A 421 -22.85 24.91 16.67
CA SER A 421 -24.07 24.08 16.74
C SER A 421 -23.88 22.75 16.00
N ARG A 422 -23.23 22.73 14.82
CA ARG A 422 -22.90 21.49 14.10
C ARG A 422 -21.90 20.61 14.86
N PHE A 423 -20.88 21.21 15.46
CA PHE A 423 -19.92 20.49 16.28
C PHE A 423 -20.57 19.90 17.53
N MET A 424 -21.48 20.64 18.16
CA MET A 424 -22.26 20.14 19.29
C MET A 424 -23.19 19.01 18.91
N ALA A 425 -23.88 19.09 17.78
CA ALA A 425 -24.74 17.99 17.28
C ALA A 425 -23.92 16.73 17.00
N SER A 426 -22.73 16.88 16.44
CA SER A 426 -21.78 15.79 16.24
C SER A 426 -21.32 15.19 17.57
N LEU A 427 -20.95 16.01 18.55
CA LEU A 427 -20.58 15.55 19.88
C LEU A 427 -21.74 14.78 20.55
N ASP A 428 -22.98 15.28 20.46
CA ASP A 428 -24.17 14.67 21.03
C ASP A 428 -24.55 13.33 20.33
N SER A 429 -23.96 13.05 19.14
CA SER A 429 -24.13 11.77 18.45
C SER A 429 -23.34 10.61 19.08
N PHE A 430 -22.36 10.91 19.95
CA PHE A 430 -21.57 9.87 20.62
C PHE A 430 -22.45 9.00 21.50
N ARG A 431 -22.47 7.69 21.25
CA ARG A 431 -23.37 6.74 21.93
C ARG A 431 -22.79 5.32 21.96
N LEU A 432 -23.39 4.47 22.75
CA LEU A 432 -23.13 3.03 22.69
C LEU A 432 -23.61 2.47 21.34
N ILE A 433 -22.92 1.45 20.84
CA ILE A 433 -23.33 0.73 19.61
C ILE A 433 -24.63 -0.02 19.82
N ASN A 434 -25.38 -0.18 18.74
CA ASN A 434 -26.58 -1.00 18.68
C ASN A 434 -26.42 -2.14 17.64
N ALA A 435 -27.47 -2.94 17.43
CA ALA A 435 -27.44 -4.05 16.47
C ALA A 435 -27.23 -3.59 15.02
N GLN A 436 -27.76 -2.44 14.65
CA GLN A 436 -27.56 -1.87 13.30
C GLN A 436 -26.11 -1.43 13.09
N ASP A 437 -25.49 -0.80 14.10
CA ASP A 437 -24.07 -0.43 14.04
C ASP A 437 -23.19 -1.66 13.87
N SER A 438 -23.49 -2.74 14.60
CA SER A 438 -22.74 -3.99 14.49
C SER A 438 -22.84 -4.60 13.08
N ALA A 439 -23.99 -4.50 12.44
CA ALA A 439 -24.17 -4.95 11.05
C ALA A 439 -23.39 -4.06 10.06
N LEU A 440 -23.44 -2.73 10.24
CA LEU A 440 -22.71 -1.78 9.41
C LEU A 440 -21.18 -1.92 9.56
N ALA A 441 -20.73 -2.32 10.74
CA ALA A 441 -19.30 -2.55 11.01
C ALA A 441 -18.82 -3.95 10.58
N SER A 442 -19.62 -4.73 9.83
CA SER A 442 -19.16 -6.00 9.26
C SER A 442 -17.92 -5.80 8.39
N PRO A 443 -16.88 -6.67 8.55
CA PRO A 443 -15.64 -6.53 7.81
C PRO A 443 -15.86 -6.78 6.32
N GLU A 444 -15.34 -5.90 5.51
CA GLU A 444 -15.23 -6.10 4.07
C GLU A 444 -14.04 -7.01 3.75
N LYS A 445 -14.16 -7.86 2.72
CA LYS A 445 -13.13 -8.86 2.38
C LYS A 445 -12.96 -8.97 0.87
N ILE A 446 -11.73 -9.22 0.46
CA ILE A 446 -11.46 -9.69 -0.90
C ILE A 446 -12.05 -11.09 -1.06
N ARG A 447 -12.78 -11.29 -2.13
CA ARG A 447 -13.24 -12.61 -2.59
C ARG A 447 -12.81 -12.82 -4.03
N ILE A 448 -12.39 -14.04 -4.29
CA ILE A 448 -11.98 -14.44 -5.63
C ILE A 448 -13.16 -15.15 -6.30
N VAL A 449 -13.54 -14.65 -7.46
CA VAL A 449 -14.62 -15.20 -8.26
C VAL A 449 -14.10 -15.60 -9.65
N GLU A 450 -14.63 -16.66 -10.19
CA GLU A 450 -14.37 -17.08 -11.57
C GLU A 450 -15.45 -16.50 -12.48
N ALA A 451 -15.05 -15.91 -13.58
CA ALA A 451 -15.98 -15.34 -14.55
C ALA A 451 -16.69 -16.45 -15.33
N ALA A 452 -18.01 -16.35 -15.42
CA ALA A 452 -18.83 -17.22 -16.25
C ALA A 452 -18.91 -16.73 -17.71
N SER A 453 -19.38 -17.59 -18.60
CA SER A 453 -19.68 -17.18 -19.96
C SER A 453 -20.79 -16.12 -19.98
N GLY A 454 -20.53 -14.99 -20.62
CA GLY A 454 -21.45 -13.85 -20.69
C GLY A 454 -21.26 -12.82 -19.58
N ASP A 455 -20.36 -13.04 -18.63
CA ASP A 455 -20.01 -12.01 -17.66
C ASP A 455 -19.28 -10.84 -18.33
N THR A 456 -19.54 -9.64 -17.81
CA THR A 456 -18.82 -8.40 -18.13
C THR A 456 -18.17 -7.83 -16.85
N ALA A 457 -17.29 -6.87 -17.00
CA ALA A 457 -16.73 -6.16 -15.84
C ALA A 457 -17.82 -5.56 -14.96
N GLU A 458 -18.86 -4.98 -15.59
CA GLU A 458 -20.00 -4.38 -14.89
C GLU A 458 -20.83 -5.43 -14.12
N THR A 459 -21.10 -6.61 -14.72
CA THR A 459 -21.92 -7.63 -14.04
C THR A 459 -21.21 -8.25 -12.84
N ILE A 460 -19.89 -8.43 -12.91
CA ILE A 460 -19.11 -8.91 -11.78
C ILE A 460 -18.95 -7.83 -10.73
N ALA A 461 -18.60 -6.62 -11.13
CA ALA A 461 -18.39 -5.49 -10.25
C ALA A 461 -19.67 -5.00 -9.56
N ALA A 462 -20.86 -5.21 -10.15
CA ALA A 462 -22.15 -4.90 -9.51
C ALA A 462 -22.33 -5.61 -8.15
N ARG A 463 -21.62 -6.73 -7.93
CA ARG A 463 -21.59 -7.44 -6.63
C ARG A 463 -20.89 -6.63 -5.54
N MET A 464 -20.15 -5.58 -5.91
CA MET A 464 -19.50 -4.61 -5.01
C MET A 464 -20.33 -3.31 -4.88
N GLY A 465 -21.60 -3.29 -5.29
CA GLY A 465 -22.45 -2.10 -5.44
C GLY A 465 -22.67 -1.28 -4.16
N PHE A 466 -22.23 -1.77 -3.00
CA PHE A 466 -22.22 -1.02 -1.73
C PHE A 466 -21.00 -0.09 -1.58
N LEU A 467 -20.00 -0.19 -2.44
CA LEU A 467 -18.83 0.70 -2.46
C LEU A 467 -19.08 1.90 -3.37
N PRO A 468 -18.52 3.07 -3.05
CA PRO A 468 -18.56 4.21 -3.97
C PRO A 468 -17.76 3.89 -5.24
N GLN A 469 -18.27 4.31 -6.40
CA GLN A 469 -17.60 4.08 -7.71
C GLN A 469 -17.09 2.63 -7.87
N TRP A 470 -17.94 1.66 -7.52
CA TRP A 470 -17.62 0.23 -7.44
C TRP A 470 -17.01 -0.35 -8.73
N LEU A 471 -17.40 0.15 -9.90
CA LEU A 471 -16.84 -0.30 -11.17
C LEU A 471 -15.38 0.12 -11.32
N ASP A 472 -15.05 1.38 -11.00
CA ASP A 472 -13.67 1.86 -11.05
C ASP A 472 -12.78 1.12 -10.06
N GLN A 473 -13.27 0.87 -8.84
CA GLN A 473 -12.55 0.05 -7.88
C GLN A 473 -12.31 -1.37 -8.39
N PHE A 474 -13.31 -2.00 -9.00
CA PHE A 474 -13.16 -3.34 -9.58
C PHE A 474 -12.09 -3.35 -10.68
N LEU A 475 -12.13 -2.39 -11.59
CA LEU A 475 -11.16 -2.29 -12.69
C LEU A 475 -9.73 -2.15 -12.16
N ILE A 476 -9.51 -1.20 -11.24
CA ILE A 476 -8.19 -0.95 -10.64
C ILE A 476 -7.71 -2.18 -9.85
N LEU A 477 -8.57 -2.78 -9.02
CA LEU A 477 -8.21 -3.97 -8.23
C LEU A 477 -7.82 -5.17 -9.08
N ASN A 478 -8.21 -5.22 -10.36
CA ASN A 478 -7.94 -6.33 -11.26
C ASN A 478 -7.01 -5.96 -12.43
N GLY A 479 -6.41 -4.78 -12.41
CA GLY A 479 -5.52 -4.30 -13.47
C GLY A 479 -6.21 -4.24 -14.84
N LEU A 480 -7.49 -3.85 -14.87
CA LEU A 480 -8.31 -3.81 -16.08
C LEU A 480 -8.51 -2.37 -16.55
N GLU A 481 -8.31 -2.15 -17.84
CA GLU A 481 -8.71 -0.89 -18.47
C GLU A 481 -10.23 -0.82 -18.60
N ARG A 482 -10.77 0.41 -18.65
CA ARG A 482 -12.20 0.62 -18.88
C ARG A 482 -12.61 0.06 -20.24
N GLY A 483 -13.62 -0.82 -20.26
CA GLY A 483 -14.08 -1.54 -21.45
C GLY A 483 -13.30 -2.81 -21.78
N ALA A 484 -12.35 -3.22 -20.93
CA ALA A 484 -11.68 -4.51 -21.08
C ALA A 484 -12.69 -5.66 -20.98
N ALA A 485 -12.55 -6.65 -21.86
CA ALA A 485 -13.37 -7.84 -21.80
C ALA A 485 -12.95 -8.75 -20.65
N VAL A 486 -13.93 -9.24 -19.91
CA VAL A 486 -13.74 -10.29 -18.90
C VAL A 486 -13.62 -11.64 -19.64
N VAL A 487 -12.64 -12.44 -19.24
CA VAL A 487 -12.36 -13.73 -19.88
C VAL A 487 -13.04 -14.85 -19.06
N PRO A 488 -13.96 -15.62 -19.65
CA PRO A 488 -14.59 -16.76 -18.97
C PRO A 488 -13.54 -17.76 -18.44
N GLY A 489 -13.74 -18.24 -17.20
CA GLY A 489 -12.81 -19.12 -16.51
C GLY A 489 -11.63 -18.40 -15.85
N GLN A 490 -11.43 -17.11 -16.10
CA GLN A 490 -10.44 -16.32 -15.40
C GLN A 490 -10.96 -15.84 -14.04
N ARG A 491 -10.04 -15.72 -13.08
CA ARG A 491 -10.34 -15.35 -11.69
C ARG A 491 -10.15 -13.85 -11.47
N TYR A 492 -11.08 -13.24 -10.75
CA TYR A 492 -11.11 -11.81 -10.44
C TYR A 492 -11.34 -11.55 -8.96
N LYS A 493 -10.78 -10.45 -8.46
CA LYS A 493 -11.02 -9.93 -7.12
C LYS A 493 -12.34 -9.16 -7.10
N ILE A 494 -13.18 -9.45 -6.12
CA ILE A 494 -14.31 -8.58 -5.72
C ILE A 494 -14.21 -8.31 -4.22
N VAL A 495 -14.89 -7.24 -3.77
CA VAL A 495 -15.06 -6.96 -2.34
C VAL A 495 -16.46 -7.38 -1.91
N VAL A 496 -16.57 -8.08 -0.79
CA VAL A 496 -17.83 -8.51 -0.19
C VAL A 496 -17.87 -8.16 1.31
N ARG A 497 -19.08 -8.05 1.86
CA ARG A 497 -19.33 -7.93 3.30
C ARG A 497 -19.61 -9.26 3.95
#